data_fae349e56fae6d113ca3129de080c7ef
#
_entry.id   fae349e56fae6d113ca3129de080c7ef
#
_cell.length_a   1.000
_cell.length_b   1.000
_cell.length_c   1.000
_cell.angle_alpha   90.00
_cell.angle_beta   90.00
_cell.angle_gamma   90.00
#
_symmetry.space_group_name_H-M   'P 1'
#
loop_
_entity.id
_entity.type
_entity.pdbx_description
1 polymer ?
#
loop_
_entity_poly.entity_id
_entity_poly.type
_entity_poly.pdbx_seq_one_letter_code
_entity_poly.pdbx_strand_id
1 'polypeptide(L)'
;TNLAVTGIYFLTPYIFEVIKKLKPSWRNELEIADALQILVEEGEEIIYGMITDFWKDTGTPDDIIEANRIILENMPESFQGVKEENVVIKGKIIVGEGTIIKNGVKILGPAIIGKNCIIEGNTTIGGNTSIGKNAHLDDCNISDSIIMSNCTIKGKLNIQNSIIASNSKITKEQNENLKKFLLGEGTQISL
;
A
#
# COMPACT_ATOMS: atom_id res chain seq x y z
N THR A 1 -8.52 -15.98 -27.42
CA THR A 1 -8.28 -14.55 -27.14
C THR A 1 -7.16 -14.39 -26.12
N ASN A 2 -6.41 -13.30 -26.25
CA ASN A 2 -5.40 -12.83 -25.28
C ASN A 2 -5.90 -11.65 -24.43
N LEU A 3 -7.22 -11.43 -24.41
CA LEU A 3 -7.87 -10.46 -23.51
C LEU A 3 -8.15 -11.12 -22.16
N ALA A 4 -7.93 -10.37 -21.09
CA ALA A 4 -8.27 -10.75 -19.73
C ALA A 4 -9.34 -9.80 -19.18
N VAL A 5 -10.20 -10.33 -18.30
CA VAL A 5 -11.22 -9.54 -17.61
C VAL A 5 -10.60 -8.94 -16.35
N THR A 6 -10.70 -7.64 -16.18
CA THR A 6 -10.06 -6.89 -15.08
C THR A 6 -10.85 -6.88 -13.78
N GLY A 7 -12.04 -7.52 -13.74
CA GLY A 7 -12.85 -7.62 -12.53
C GLY A 7 -13.70 -6.40 -12.20
N ILE A 8 -13.90 -5.48 -13.14
CA ILE A 8 -14.79 -4.31 -12.97
C ILE A 8 -16.08 -4.57 -13.74
N TYR A 9 -17.22 -4.59 -13.01
CA TYR A 9 -18.53 -4.91 -13.57
C TYR A 9 -19.57 -3.88 -13.19
N PHE A 10 -20.38 -3.46 -14.16
CA PHE A 10 -21.60 -2.69 -13.96
C PHE A 10 -22.77 -3.55 -14.38
N LEU A 11 -23.54 -4.01 -13.43
CA LEU A 11 -24.59 -5.00 -13.65
C LEU A 11 -25.96 -4.44 -13.27
N THR A 12 -27.01 -4.85 -13.99
CA THR A 12 -28.39 -4.57 -13.61
C THR A 12 -28.80 -5.48 -12.44
N PRO A 13 -29.88 -5.15 -11.70
CA PRO A 13 -30.38 -6.03 -10.63
C PRO A 13 -30.76 -7.46 -11.08
N TYR A 14 -30.96 -7.68 -12.38
CA TYR A 14 -31.23 -9.01 -12.93
C TYR A 14 -30.13 -10.02 -12.65
N ILE A 15 -28.89 -9.55 -12.43
CA ILE A 15 -27.77 -10.43 -12.05
C ILE A 15 -28.11 -11.30 -10.81
N PHE A 16 -28.89 -10.79 -9.86
CA PHE A 16 -29.25 -11.55 -8.66
C PHE A 16 -30.17 -12.74 -8.96
N GLU A 17 -30.95 -12.69 -10.04
CA GLU A 17 -31.73 -13.84 -10.50
C GLU A 17 -30.85 -14.85 -11.22
N VAL A 18 -29.85 -14.39 -11.98
CA VAL A 18 -28.87 -15.23 -12.65
C VAL A 18 -27.98 -15.95 -11.64
N ILE A 19 -27.49 -15.28 -10.62
CA ILE A 19 -26.67 -15.88 -9.57
C ILE A 19 -27.36 -17.06 -8.87
N LYS A 20 -28.68 -17.01 -8.69
CA LYS A 20 -29.45 -18.14 -8.12
C LYS A 20 -29.41 -19.41 -8.96
N LYS A 21 -29.11 -19.29 -10.26
CA LYS A 21 -29.00 -20.41 -11.20
C LYS A 21 -27.60 -21.04 -11.23
N LEU A 22 -26.59 -20.36 -10.66
CA LEU A 22 -25.21 -20.82 -10.69
C LEU A 22 -25.03 -22.12 -9.89
N LYS A 23 -24.10 -22.93 -10.38
CA LYS A 23 -23.58 -24.10 -9.66
C LYS A 23 -22.11 -23.85 -9.31
N PRO A 24 -21.63 -24.37 -8.17
CA PRO A 24 -20.23 -24.27 -7.84
C PRO A 24 -19.33 -24.84 -8.94
N SER A 25 -18.26 -24.13 -9.26
CA SER A 25 -17.21 -24.59 -10.18
C SER A 25 -16.40 -25.75 -9.58
N TRP A 26 -15.42 -26.24 -10.32
CA TRP A 26 -14.45 -27.24 -9.82
C TRP A 26 -13.66 -26.75 -8.59
N ARG A 27 -13.61 -25.44 -8.34
CA ARG A 27 -13.01 -24.82 -7.15
C ARG A 27 -13.97 -24.76 -5.96
N ASN A 28 -15.21 -25.24 -6.13
CA ASN A 28 -16.30 -25.13 -5.17
C ASN A 28 -16.68 -23.66 -4.88
N GLU A 29 -16.56 -22.78 -5.88
CA GLU A 29 -16.89 -21.36 -5.82
C GLU A 29 -17.94 -21.00 -6.88
N LEU A 30 -18.76 -19.98 -6.63
CA LEU A 30 -19.62 -19.39 -7.64
C LEU A 30 -18.83 -18.37 -8.45
N GLU A 31 -18.75 -18.58 -9.77
CA GLU A 31 -17.93 -17.77 -10.64
C GLU A 31 -18.75 -16.66 -11.32
N ILE A 32 -18.26 -15.43 -11.24
CA ILE A 32 -18.90 -14.32 -11.96
C ILE A 32 -18.87 -14.51 -13.48
N ALA A 33 -17.85 -15.19 -13.99
CA ALA A 33 -17.75 -15.51 -15.41
C ALA A 33 -18.90 -16.40 -15.89
N ASP A 34 -19.32 -17.37 -15.07
CA ASP A 34 -20.46 -18.25 -15.39
C ASP A 34 -21.78 -17.46 -15.38
N ALA A 35 -21.90 -16.47 -14.46
CA ALA A 35 -23.06 -15.59 -14.48
C ALA A 35 -23.14 -14.76 -15.76
N LEU A 36 -22.00 -14.20 -16.21
CA LEU A 36 -21.93 -13.47 -17.48
C LEU A 36 -22.25 -14.36 -18.68
N GLN A 37 -21.79 -15.63 -18.66
CA GLN A 37 -22.11 -16.58 -19.70
C GLN A 37 -23.61 -16.84 -19.80
N ILE A 38 -24.30 -17.01 -18.67
CA ILE A 38 -25.76 -17.19 -18.65
C ILE A 38 -26.47 -15.94 -19.21
N LEU A 39 -26.02 -14.71 -18.86
CA LEU A 39 -26.59 -13.49 -19.42
C LEU A 39 -26.48 -13.46 -20.94
N VAL A 40 -25.32 -13.85 -21.49
CA VAL A 40 -25.12 -13.94 -22.96
C VAL A 40 -26.06 -14.98 -23.59
N GLU A 41 -26.21 -16.14 -22.97
CA GLU A 41 -27.08 -17.22 -23.45
C GLU A 41 -28.57 -16.84 -23.39
N GLU A 42 -28.95 -15.99 -22.44
CA GLU A 42 -30.32 -15.43 -22.33
C GLU A 42 -30.57 -14.25 -23.28
N GLY A 43 -29.55 -13.84 -24.06
CA GLY A 43 -29.65 -12.79 -25.05
C GLY A 43 -29.49 -11.37 -24.52
N GLU A 44 -29.00 -11.22 -23.27
CA GLU A 44 -28.68 -9.91 -22.71
C GLU A 44 -27.46 -9.29 -23.41
N GLU A 45 -27.52 -7.99 -23.62
CA GLU A 45 -26.41 -7.25 -24.23
C GLU A 45 -25.29 -7.02 -23.21
N ILE A 46 -24.09 -7.51 -23.54
CA ILE A 46 -22.86 -7.24 -22.76
C ILE A 46 -21.95 -6.32 -23.57
N ILE A 47 -21.70 -5.14 -23.04
CA ILE A 47 -20.73 -4.19 -23.60
C ILE A 47 -19.46 -4.22 -22.75
N TYR A 48 -18.33 -3.98 -23.38
CA TYR A 48 -17.04 -3.95 -22.71
C TYR A 48 -16.25 -2.68 -23.05
N GLY A 49 -15.44 -2.22 -22.12
CA GLY A 49 -14.44 -1.18 -22.32
C GLY A 49 -13.04 -1.78 -22.30
N MET A 50 -12.20 -1.37 -23.24
CA MET A 50 -10.78 -1.74 -23.22
C MET A 50 -10.03 -0.82 -22.28
N ILE A 51 -9.29 -1.38 -21.32
CA ILE A 51 -8.32 -0.64 -20.52
C ILE A 51 -7.01 -0.61 -21.30
N THR A 52 -6.57 0.58 -21.67
CA THR A 52 -5.33 0.84 -22.43
C THR A 52 -4.23 1.42 -21.56
N ASP A 53 -4.58 1.90 -20.37
CA ASP A 53 -3.66 2.46 -19.40
C ASP A 53 -3.14 1.40 -18.45
N PHE A 54 -2.36 1.84 -17.47
CA PHE A 54 -1.81 0.96 -16.45
C PHE A 54 -2.92 0.25 -15.65
N TRP A 55 -2.84 -1.06 -15.63
CA TRP A 55 -3.62 -1.93 -14.76
C TRP A 55 -2.70 -2.94 -14.07
N LYS A 56 -2.86 -3.14 -12.79
CA LYS A 56 -2.10 -4.10 -11.99
C LYS A 56 -3.01 -4.82 -11.01
N ASP A 57 -2.99 -6.13 -11.05
CA ASP A 57 -3.57 -6.95 -9.98
C ASP A 57 -2.69 -6.85 -8.73
N THR A 58 -3.32 -6.69 -7.57
CA THR A 58 -2.66 -6.55 -6.26
C THR A 58 -2.97 -7.74 -5.36
N GLY A 59 -2.93 -8.95 -5.94
CA GLY A 59 -3.27 -10.19 -5.25
C GLY A 59 -2.22 -10.65 -4.22
N THR A 60 -0.99 -10.16 -4.30
CA THR A 60 0.09 -10.50 -3.37
C THR A 60 0.71 -9.26 -2.72
N PRO A 61 1.39 -9.37 -1.57
CA PRO A 61 2.12 -8.26 -0.97
C PRO A 61 3.15 -7.62 -1.92
N ASP A 62 3.84 -8.42 -2.71
CA ASP A 62 4.83 -7.93 -3.69
C ASP A 62 4.15 -7.10 -4.79
N ASP A 63 2.96 -7.50 -5.24
CA ASP A 63 2.18 -6.73 -6.20
C ASP A 63 1.75 -5.37 -5.63
N ILE A 64 1.43 -5.31 -4.34
CA ILE A 64 1.08 -4.06 -3.66
C ILE A 64 2.29 -3.13 -3.59
N ILE A 65 3.48 -3.65 -3.26
CA ILE A 65 4.73 -2.88 -3.23
C ILE A 65 5.08 -2.37 -4.63
N GLU A 66 4.91 -3.20 -5.65
CA GLU A 66 5.12 -2.81 -7.05
C GLU A 66 4.15 -1.70 -7.48
N ALA A 67 2.86 -1.84 -7.17
CA ALA A 67 1.87 -0.81 -7.45
C ALA A 67 2.20 0.51 -6.74
N ASN A 68 2.69 0.45 -5.49
CA ASN A 68 3.16 1.61 -4.74
C ASN A 68 4.30 2.34 -5.47
N ARG A 69 5.29 1.63 -6.01
CA ARG A 69 6.40 2.21 -6.79
C ARG A 69 5.88 2.99 -7.99
N ILE A 70 5.02 2.37 -8.78
CA ILE A 70 4.46 2.96 -10.00
C ILE A 70 3.64 4.23 -9.70
N ILE A 71 2.85 4.20 -8.63
CA ILE A 71 2.07 5.36 -8.19
C ILE A 71 3.00 6.50 -7.78
N LEU A 72 4.00 6.21 -6.95
CA LEU A 72 4.93 7.22 -6.43
C LEU A 72 5.76 7.91 -7.52
N GLU A 73 6.15 7.19 -8.58
CA GLU A 73 6.87 7.76 -9.72
C GLU A 73 6.07 8.85 -10.45
N ASN A 74 4.73 8.70 -10.49
CA ASN A 74 3.83 9.57 -11.24
C ASN A 74 3.15 10.66 -10.40
N MET A 75 3.35 10.66 -9.08
CA MET A 75 2.71 11.66 -8.21
C MET A 75 3.39 13.04 -8.31
N PRO A 76 2.61 14.13 -8.23
CA PRO A 76 3.17 15.49 -8.16
C PRO A 76 3.81 15.74 -6.81
N GLU A 77 4.87 16.56 -6.79
CA GLU A 77 5.49 16.99 -5.53
C GLU A 77 4.59 17.92 -4.73
N SER A 78 4.59 17.78 -3.41
CA SER A 78 3.90 18.68 -2.49
C SER A 78 4.55 18.64 -1.10
N PHE A 79 4.74 19.77 -0.47
CA PHE A 79 5.27 19.86 0.88
C PHE A 79 4.43 20.80 1.73
N GLN A 80 3.63 20.24 2.65
CA GLN A 80 2.73 20.95 3.56
C GLN A 80 3.13 20.78 5.04
N GLY A 81 4.24 20.10 5.30
CA GLY A 81 4.77 19.90 6.65
C GLY A 81 5.74 21.00 7.07
N VAL A 82 6.39 20.76 8.20
CA VAL A 82 7.49 21.58 8.72
C VAL A 82 8.76 20.74 8.78
N LYS A 83 9.88 21.28 8.35
CA LYS A 83 11.20 20.66 8.50
C LYS A 83 12.13 21.55 9.30
N GLU A 84 12.92 20.90 10.16
CA GLU A 84 13.99 21.58 10.89
C GLU A 84 15.25 21.76 10.03
N GLU A 85 16.26 22.44 10.58
CA GLU A 85 17.58 22.59 9.95
C GLU A 85 18.23 21.20 9.75
N ASN A 86 19.16 21.12 8.79
CA ASN A 86 19.92 19.89 8.46
C ASN A 86 19.07 18.67 8.06
N VAL A 87 17.82 18.86 7.65
CA VAL A 87 17.03 17.84 6.97
C VAL A 87 17.46 17.75 5.52
N VAL A 88 17.85 16.56 5.07
CA VAL A 88 18.25 16.31 3.68
C VAL A 88 17.09 15.71 2.91
N ILE A 89 16.66 16.38 1.85
CA ILE A 89 15.61 15.88 0.95
C ILE A 89 16.19 15.83 -0.46
N LYS A 90 16.07 14.67 -1.12
CA LYS A 90 16.45 14.46 -2.53
C LYS A 90 15.36 13.66 -3.26
N GLY A 91 15.05 14.05 -4.50
CA GLY A 91 14.01 13.40 -5.31
C GLY A 91 12.60 13.87 -4.95
N LYS A 92 11.61 13.33 -5.64
CA LYS A 92 10.18 13.70 -5.50
C LYS A 92 9.63 13.28 -4.14
N ILE A 93 9.00 14.19 -3.43
CA ILE A 93 8.33 13.88 -2.17
C ILE A 93 6.96 14.55 -2.06
N ILE A 94 6.09 13.88 -1.31
CA ILE A 94 4.84 14.45 -0.83
C ILE A 94 4.86 14.41 0.68
N VAL A 95 4.64 15.55 1.34
CA VAL A 95 4.55 15.66 2.80
C VAL A 95 3.24 16.33 3.17
N GLY A 96 2.44 15.62 3.96
CA GLY A 96 1.13 16.09 4.42
C GLY A 96 1.22 17.14 5.53
N GLU A 97 0.13 17.87 5.67
CA GLU A 97 -0.06 18.92 6.68
C GLU A 97 0.15 18.39 8.11
N GLY A 98 0.72 19.21 8.98
CA GLY A 98 0.98 18.88 10.39
C GLY A 98 2.14 17.90 10.60
N THR A 99 2.80 17.43 9.54
CA THR A 99 3.97 16.58 9.65
C THR A 99 5.21 17.38 10.01
N ILE A 100 5.98 16.89 10.97
CA ILE A 100 7.22 17.48 11.48
C ILE A 100 8.38 16.56 11.16
N ILE A 101 9.35 17.07 10.40
CA ILE A 101 10.58 16.37 10.05
C ILE A 101 11.72 17.04 10.81
N LYS A 102 12.28 16.33 11.78
CA LYS A 102 13.28 16.85 12.69
C LYS A 102 14.70 16.77 12.13
N ASN A 103 15.59 17.49 12.78
CA ASN A 103 17.01 17.56 12.44
C ASN A 103 17.64 16.16 12.28
N GLY A 104 18.52 16.00 11.29
CA GLY A 104 19.26 14.78 11.02
C GLY A 104 18.54 13.77 10.12
N VAL A 105 17.26 13.98 9.85
CA VAL A 105 16.46 13.11 8.97
C VAL A 105 16.89 13.24 7.51
N LYS A 106 16.91 12.11 6.78
CA LYS A 106 17.17 12.06 5.35
C LYS A 106 15.98 11.44 4.63
N ILE A 107 15.52 12.08 3.56
CA ILE A 107 14.45 11.57 2.70
C ILE A 107 14.96 11.50 1.27
N LEU A 108 14.93 10.31 0.70
CA LEU A 108 15.37 10.02 -0.66
C LEU A 108 14.14 9.52 -1.44
N GLY A 109 13.48 10.42 -2.16
CA GLY A 109 12.28 10.09 -2.94
C GLY A 109 12.55 9.15 -4.12
N PRO A 110 11.48 8.65 -4.78
CA PRO A 110 10.11 9.06 -4.56
C PRO A 110 9.54 8.56 -3.23
N ALA A 111 8.90 9.44 -2.46
CA ALA A 111 8.30 9.07 -1.18
C ALA A 111 7.08 9.93 -0.87
N ILE A 112 6.12 9.33 -0.14
CA ILE A 112 4.97 10.05 0.41
C ILE A 112 4.95 9.88 1.93
N ILE A 113 4.74 11.00 2.64
CA ILE A 113 4.56 11.04 4.09
C ILE A 113 3.22 11.70 4.36
N GLY A 114 2.35 10.98 5.03
CA GLY A 114 0.99 11.43 5.36
C GLY A 114 0.94 12.64 6.30
N LYS A 115 -0.26 12.97 6.75
CA LYS A 115 -0.49 14.09 7.69
C LYS A 115 -0.10 13.72 9.12
N ASN A 116 0.29 14.75 9.91
CA ASN A 116 0.54 14.66 11.34
C ASN A 116 1.59 13.59 11.73
N CYS A 117 2.57 13.35 10.88
CA CYS A 117 3.68 12.45 11.17
C CYS A 117 4.78 13.16 11.96
N ILE A 118 5.53 12.41 12.76
CA ILE A 118 6.75 12.87 13.42
C ILE A 118 7.88 11.98 12.94
N ILE A 119 8.86 12.56 12.25
CA ILE A 119 10.05 11.86 11.76
C ILE A 119 11.25 12.48 12.46
N GLU A 120 11.97 11.67 13.25
CA GLU A 120 13.06 12.17 14.10
C GLU A 120 14.23 11.19 14.18
N GLY A 121 15.22 11.54 14.97
CA GLY A 121 16.45 10.78 15.11
C GLY A 121 17.27 10.76 13.80
N ASN A 122 18.11 9.75 13.62
CA ASN A 122 18.84 9.53 12.39
C ASN A 122 18.02 8.73 11.35
N THR A 123 16.72 9.03 11.26
CA THR A 123 15.82 8.30 10.36
C THR A 123 16.15 8.61 8.89
N THR A 124 16.25 7.54 8.10
CA THR A 124 16.34 7.65 6.64
C THR A 124 15.12 7.02 6.00
N ILE A 125 14.40 7.79 5.20
CA ILE A 125 13.32 7.29 4.33
C ILE A 125 13.89 7.18 2.93
N GLY A 126 14.03 5.97 2.43
CA GLY A 126 14.52 5.67 1.09
C GLY A 126 13.40 5.77 0.04
N GLY A 127 13.77 5.56 -1.22
CA GLY A 127 12.83 5.62 -2.35
C GLY A 127 11.72 4.59 -2.27
N ASN A 128 10.66 4.84 -3.04
CA ASN A 128 9.48 3.99 -3.18
C ASN A 128 8.75 3.71 -1.86
N THR A 129 8.80 4.67 -0.92
CA THR A 129 8.28 4.49 0.44
C THR A 129 7.05 5.34 0.68
N SER A 130 6.00 4.71 1.18
CA SER A 130 4.76 5.37 1.59
C SER A 130 4.58 5.29 3.10
N ILE A 131 4.43 6.44 3.76
CA ILE A 131 4.16 6.55 5.19
C ILE A 131 2.75 7.12 5.39
N GLY A 132 1.88 6.38 6.06
CA GLY A 132 0.52 6.79 6.39
C GLY A 132 0.47 7.90 7.45
N LYS A 133 -0.72 8.48 7.66
CA LYS A 133 -0.92 9.56 8.64
C LYS A 133 -0.62 9.13 10.08
N ASN A 134 -0.26 10.10 10.92
CA ASN A 134 0.01 9.93 12.35
C ASN A 134 1.12 8.90 12.65
N ALA A 135 2.05 8.70 11.72
CA ALA A 135 3.19 7.81 11.97
C ALA A 135 4.27 8.52 12.80
N HIS A 136 4.92 7.77 13.69
CA HIS A 136 6.07 8.24 14.46
C HIS A 136 7.27 7.34 14.15
N LEU A 137 8.26 7.89 13.47
CA LEU A 137 9.49 7.21 13.07
C LEU A 137 10.68 7.83 13.78
N ASP A 138 11.50 7.00 14.43
CA ASP A 138 12.65 7.46 15.22
C ASP A 138 13.82 6.49 15.09
N ASP A 139 14.96 6.99 14.60
CA ASP A 139 16.23 6.28 14.45
C ASP A 139 16.12 4.97 13.62
N CYS A 140 15.41 5.01 12.47
CA CYS A 140 15.20 3.86 11.61
C CYS A 140 15.49 4.16 10.13
N ASN A 141 15.76 3.11 9.35
CA ASN A 141 15.92 3.18 7.91
C ASN A 141 14.78 2.41 7.24
N ILE A 142 14.03 3.05 6.35
CA ILE A 142 12.90 2.44 5.67
C ILE A 142 13.02 2.73 4.18
N SER A 143 12.92 1.70 3.34
CA SER A 143 12.91 1.84 1.88
C SER A 143 11.98 0.82 1.23
N ASP A 144 11.51 1.11 0.02
CA ASP A 144 10.66 0.20 -0.76
C ASP A 144 9.50 -0.40 0.05
N SER A 145 8.87 0.38 0.92
CA SER A 145 7.96 -0.12 1.94
C SER A 145 6.71 0.73 2.10
N ILE A 146 5.66 0.13 2.61
CA ILE A 146 4.41 0.79 2.95
C ILE A 146 4.19 0.70 4.45
N ILE A 147 4.24 1.83 5.13
CA ILE A 147 3.89 1.96 6.54
C ILE A 147 2.51 2.57 6.62
N MET A 148 1.54 1.84 7.08
CA MET A 148 0.17 2.34 7.17
C MET A 148 0.00 3.35 8.32
N SER A 149 -1.22 3.82 8.54
CA SER A 149 -1.51 4.91 9.49
C SER A 149 -1.31 4.50 10.96
N ASN A 150 -0.99 5.48 11.80
CA ASN A 150 -0.86 5.35 13.26
C ASN A 150 0.24 4.36 13.70
N CYS A 151 1.27 4.18 12.89
CA CYS A 151 2.39 3.30 13.23
C CYS A 151 3.45 4.03 14.06
N THR A 152 4.07 3.32 14.97
CA THR A 152 5.25 3.77 15.72
C THR A 152 6.40 2.82 15.46
N ILE A 153 7.50 3.34 14.91
CA ILE A 153 8.73 2.57 14.62
C ILE A 153 9.90 3.29 15.26
N LYS A 154 10.57 2.65 16.22
CA LYS A 154 11.66 3.26 16.97
C LYS A 154 12.84 2.31 17.18
N GLY A 155 14.03 2.88 17.07
CA GLY A 155 15.30 2.18 17.27
C GLY A 155 15.97 1.81 15.97
N LYS A 156 17.24 1.41 16.03
CA LYS A 156 18.09 1.10 14.87
C LYS A 156 17.58 -0.09 14.07
N LEU A 157 16.54 0.14 13.28
CA LEU A 157 15.86 -0.85 12.45
C LEU A 157 16.09 -0.53 10.96
N ASN A 158 16.37 -1.56 10.18
CA ASN A 158 16.36 -1.48 8.72
C ASN A 158 15.13 -2.24 8.22
N ILE A 159 14.24 -1.55 7.53
CA ILE A 159 12.98 -2.08 7.01
C ILE A 159 12.99 -1.87 5.50
N GLN A 160 12.85 -2.96 4.76
CA GLN A 160 12.82 -2.93 3.31
C GLN A 160 11.80 -3.94 2.77
N ASN A 161 11.21 -3.64 1.60
CA ASN A 161 10.21 -4.49 0.94
C ASN A 161 9.11 -4.99 1.90
N SER A 162 8.59 -4.08 2.73
CA SER A 162 7.70 -4.44 3.83
C SER A 162 6.39 -3.66 3.78
N ILE A 163 5.32 -4.31 4.21
CA ILE A 163 4.03 -3.67 4.45
C ILE A 163 3.73 -3.78 5.94
N ILE A 164 3.62 -2.63 6.62
CA ILE A 164 3.30 -2.57 8.06
C ILE A 164 1.89 -2.05 8.21
N ALA A 165 1.02 -2.89 8.77
CA ALA A 165 -0.40 -2.58 8.95
C ALA A 165 -0.62 -1.43 9.94
N SER A 166 -1.77 -0.78 9.82
CA SER A 166 -2.15 0.34 10.70
C SER A 166 -2.13 -0.03 12.18
N ASN A 167 -1.79 0.94 13.01
CA ASN A 167 -1.71 0.82 14.48
C ASN A 167 -0.60 -0.12 14.98
N SER A 168 0.37 -0.45 14.13
CA SER A 168 1.51 -1.29 14.52
C SER A 168 2.53 -0.50 15.32
N LYS A 169 3.14 -1.17 16.30
CA LYS A 169 4.24 -0.62 17.09
C LYS A 169 5.44 -1.56 17.01
N ILE A 170 6.56 -1.06 16.50
CA ILE A 170 7.83 -1.79 16.39
C ILE A 170 8.87 -0.98 17.13
N THR A 171 9.43 -1.55 18.20
CA THR A 171 10.47 -0.88 18.99
C THR A 171 11.63 -1.84 19.23
N LYS A 172 12.84 -1.36 18.97
CA LYS A 172 14.06 -2.08 19.36
C LYS A 172 14.51 -1.56 20.71
N GLU A 173 14.31 -2.35 21.75
CA GLU A 173 14.87 -2.07 23.06
C GLU A 173 16.36 -2.42 23.09
N GLN A 174 17.13 -1.77 23.98
CA GLN A 174 18.59 -1.97 24.09
C GLN A 174 18.99 -3.37 24.57
N ASN A 175 18.05 -4.17 25.07
CA ASN A 175 18.29 -5.57 25.44
C ASN A 175 18.25 -6.47 24.21
N GLU A 176 19.39 -6.95 23.77
CA GLU A 176 19.60 -7.69 22.52
C GLU A 176 18.79 -9.00 22.40
N ASN A 177 18.25 -9.51 23.50
CA ASN A 177 17.58 -10.82 23.55
C ASN A 177 16.04 -10.76 23.58
N LEU A 178 15.42 -9.61 23.76
CA LEU A 178 13.96 -9.50 23.82
C LEU A 178 13.44 -8.66 22.66
N LYS A 179 12.74 -9.32 21.73
CA LYS A 179 12.03 -8.65 20.63
C LYS A 179 10.53 -8.75 20.93
N LYS A 180 9.86 -7.60 21.09
CA LYS A 180 8.41 -7.54 21.27
C LYS A 180 7.79 -6.97 20.01
N PHE A 181 6.93 -7.76 19.36
CA PHE A 181 6.16 -7.34 18.20
C PHE A 181 4.68 -7.25 18.56
N LEU A 182 4.04 -6.18 18.11
CA LEU A 182 2.59 -6.03 18.10
C LEU A 182 2.21 -5.81 16.64
N LEU A 183 1.74 -6.86 16.01
CA LEU A 183 1.58 -6.93 14.56
C LEU A 183 0.10 -7.05 14.21
N GLY A 184 -0.27 -6.52 13.06
CA GLY A 184 -1.60 -6.70 12.50
C GLY A 184 -1.77 -8.07 11.85
N GLU A 185 -3.00 -8.40 11.51
CA GLU A 185 -3.35 -9.63 10.81
C GLU A 185 -2.62 -9.74 9.46
N GLY A 186 -2.12 -10.94 9.13
CA GLY A 186 -1.41 -11.21 7.87
C GLY A 186 0.05 -10.75 7.81
N THR A 187 0.65 -10.32 8.92
CA THR A 187 2.04 -9.86 8.93
C THR A 187 3.02 -11.03 8.80
N GLN A 188 3.98 -10.93 7.87
CA GLN A 188 5.15 -11.81 7.76
C GLN A 188 6.40 -11.07 8.21
N ILE A 189 7.25 -11.72 9.00
CA ILE A 189 8.53 -11.16 9.48
C ILE A 189 9.64 -12.13 9.19
N SER A 190 10.70 -11.64 8.54
CA SER A 190 12.01 -12.29 8.44
C SER A 190 12.99 -11.58 9.39
N LEU A 191 13.64 -12.32 10.27
CA LEU A 191 14.58 -11.81 11.29
C LEU A 191 16.01 -12.25 10.99
#